data_aab9d1e9a3e609856458730def52fdc5
#
_entry.id   aab9d1e9a3e609856458730def52fdc5
#
_cell.length_a   1.000
_cell.length_b   1.000
_cell.length_c   1.000
_cell.angle_alpha   90.00
_cell.angle_beta   90.00
_cell.angle_gamma   90.00
#
_symmetry.space_group_name_H-M   'P 1'
#
loop_
_entity.id
_entity.type
_entity.pdbx_description
1 polymer ?
#
loop_
_entity_poly.entity_id
_entity_poly.type
_entity_poly.pdbx_seq_one_letter_code
_entity_poly.pdbx_strand_id
1 'polypeptide(L)'
;TITNQEWKVYLDSVTQIDFQIARRGWIGDYVDANNFLDLFITDGGNNNTYYSDPVYDDLILYKAPKAETREERYALFTEAETMLMEEMPIIPIYTYTSKHLIHPSVEGLHSNLMDSLNLKYVKLVPGRTLPEALR
;
A
#
# COMPACT_ATOMS: atom_id res chain seq x y z
N THR A 1 -3.33 25.38 -8.48
CA THR A 1 -3.73 25.68 -7.08
C THR A 1 -3.81 24.37 -6.32
N ILE A 2 -3.24 24.32 -5.10
CA ILE A 2 -3.39 23.17 -4.21
C ILE A 2 -4.65 23.41 -3.36
N THR A 3 -5.55 22.45 -3.33
CA THR A 3 -6.78 22.49 -2.54
C THR A 3 -6.80 21.34 -1.54
N ASN A 4 -7.20 21.61 -0.30
CA ASN A 4 -7.55 20.60 0.66
C ASN A 4 -9.06 20.38 0.63
N GLN A 5 -9.47 19.13 0.64
CA GLN A 5 -10.87 18.73 0.66
C GLN A 5 -11.17 17.95 1.95
N GLU A 6 -12.42 18.00 2.40
CA GLU A 6 -12.92 17.07 3.40
C GLU A 6 -12.82 15.64 2.86
N TRP A 7 -12.63 14.66 3.75
CA TRP A 7 -12.28 13.29 3.34
C TRP A 7 -13.27 12.63 2.38
N LYS A 8 -14.57 12.81 2.61
CA LYS A 8 -15.60 12.20 1.74
C LYS A 8 -15.63 12.88 0.37
N VAL A 9 -15.49 14.20 0.34
CA VAL A 9 -15.41 14.99 -0.90
C VAL A 9 -14.18 14.59 -1.69
N TYR A 10 -13.04 14.43 -1.02
CA TYR A 10 -11.81 13.95 -1.66
C TYR A 10 -11.99 12.55 -2.28
N LEU A 11 -12.60 11.60 -1.55
CA LEU A 11 -12.83 10.25 -2.07
C LEU A 11 -13.73 10.27 -3.30
N ASP A 12 -14.78 11.10 -3.29
CA ASP A 12 -15.69 11.27 -4.41
C ASP A 12 -14.96 11.87 -5.62
N SER A 13 -14.21 12.95 -5.43
CA SER A 13 -13.39 13.57 -6.47
C SER A 13 -12.39 12.58 -7.08
N VAL A 14 -11.75 11.74 -6.26
CA VAL A 14 -10.81 10.72 -6.73
C VAL A 14 -11.51 9.63 -7.53
N THR A 15 -12.67 9.18 -7.06
CA THR A 15 -13.45 8.14 -7.75
C THR A 15 -13.97 8.63 -9.11
N GLN A 16 -14.34 9.90 -9.19
CA GLN A 16 -14.80 10.54 -10.44
C GLN A 16 -13.66 11.09 -11.30
N ILE A 17 -12.42 10.94 -10.83
CA ILE A 17 -11.21 11.47 -11.48
C ILE A 17 -11.31 12.97 -11.79
N ASP A 18 -11.95 13.71 -10.87
CA ASP A 18 -12.08 15.17 -10.94
C ASP A 18 -10.86 15.86 -10.33
N PHE A 19 -9.69 15.61 -10.93
CA PHE A 19 -8.42 16.23 -10.54
C PHE A 19 -7.41 16.19 -11.68
N GLN A 20 -6.42 17.06 -11.62
CA GLN A 20 -5.24 16.97 -12.50
C GLN A 20 -4.13 16.14 -11.86
N ILE A 21 -3.87 16.37 -10.58
CA ILE A 21 -2.93 15.62 -9.74
C ILE A 21 -3.56 15.46 -8.37
N ALA A 22 -3.61 14.23 -7.86
CA ALA A 22 -4.10 13.94 -6.52
C ALA A 22 -3.05 13.19 -5.70
N ARG A 23 -2.94 13.52 -4.40
CA ARG A 23 -2.14 12.70 -3.48
C ARG A 23 -2.93 11.47 -3.10
N ARG A 24 -2.34 10.31 -3.25
CA ARG A 24 -2.93 9.04 -2.82
C ARG A 24 -1.91 8.17 -2.08
N GLY A 25 -2.39 7.19 -1.35
CA GLY A 25 -1.59 6.12 -0.76
C GLY A 25 -2.36 4.82 -0.80
N TRP A 26 -1.64 3.71 -0.79
CA TRP A 26 -2.20 2.38 -0.69
C TRP A 26 -1.54 1.63 0.48
N ILE A 27 -2.36 0.99 1.29
CA ILE A 27 -1.93 0.06 2.33
C ILE A 27 -2.28 -1.32 1.81
N GLY A 28 -1.29 -2.20 1.69
CA GLY A 28 -1.51 -3.53 1.14
C GLY A 28 -2.48 -4.35 2.00
N ASP A 29 -3.40 -5.06 1.35
CA ASP A 29 -4.37 -5.96 2.00
C ASP A 29 -3.74 -7.33 2.31
N TYR A 30 -2.68 -7.69 1.58
CA TYR A 30 -1.92 -8.93 1.75
C TYR A 30 -0.46 -8.75 1.32
N VAL A 31 0.41 -9.68 1.77
CA VAL A 31 1.86 -9.64 1.56
C VAL A 31 2.21 -10.22 0.19
N ASP A 32 1.96 -9.46 -0.87
CA ASP A 32 2.36 -9.77 -2.23
C ASP A 32 2.47 -8.50 -3.07
N ALA A 33 3.44 -8.43 -3.98
CA ALA A 33 3.63 -7.28 -4.86
C ALA A 33 2.41 -7.03 -5.77
N ASN A 34 1.67 -8.08 -6.12
CA ASN A 34 0.44 -7.97 -6.90
C ASN A 34 -0.56 -6.99 -6.28
N ASN A 35 -0.61 -6.89 -4.95
CA ASN A 35 -1.52 -5.98 -4.24
C ASN A 35 -1.32 -4.50 -4.60
N PHE A 36 -0.16 -4.15 -5.11
CA PHE A 36 0.19 -2.80 -5.55
C PHE A 36 0.08 -2.65 -7.07
N LEU A 37 0.32 -3.72 -7.82
CA LEU A 37 0.29 -3.69 -9.28
C LEU A 37 -1.13 -3.85 -9.83
N ASP A 38 -1.98 -4.63 -9.20
CA ASP A 38 -3.37 -4.80 -9.64
C ASP A 38 -4.24 -3.53 -9.50
N LEU A 39 -3.73 -2.50 -8.82
CA LEU A 39 -4.36 -1.19 -8.73
C LEU A 39 -4.51 -0.49 -10.08
N PHE A 40 -3.72 -0.86 -11.10
CA PHE A 40 -3.62 -0.14 -12.37
C PHE A 40 -4.17 -0.93 -13.55
N ILE A 41 -4.80 -2.08 -13.33
CA ILE A 41 -5.48 -2.84 -14.37
C ILE A 41 -6.62 -2.02 -14.98
N THR A 42 -6.84 -2.17 -16.27
CA THR A 42 -7.91 -1.49 -17.01
C THR A 42 -9.26 -1.77 -16.34
N ASP A 43 -10.07 -0.74 -16.16
CA ASP A 43 -11.39 -0.78 -15.53
C ASP A 43 -11.40 -1.37 -14.09
N GLY A 44 -10.25 -1.50 -13.46
CA GLY A 44 -10.12 -1.93 -12.06
C GLY A 44 -10.75 -0.91 -11.11
N GLY A 45 -11.52 -1.38 -10.12
CA GLY A 45 -12.24 -0.51 -9.19
C GLY A 45 -11.35 0.41 -8.34
N ASN A 46 -10.06 0.12 -8.26
CA ASN A 46 -9.06 0.94 -7.57
C ASN A 46 -8.22 1.81 -8.52
N ASN A 47 -8.37 1.61 -9.85
CA ASN A 47 -7.67 2.40 -10.85
C ASN A 47 -8.35 3.76 -11.02
N ASN A 48 -7.81 4.77 -10.36
CA ASN A 48 -8.28 6.15 -10.48
C ASN A 48 -7.31 7.02 -11.28
N THR A 49 -6.60 6.43 -12.25
CA THR A 49 -5.59 7.14 -13.07
C THR A 49 -5.96 7.20 -14.55
N TYR A 50 -7.01 6.49 -14.99
CA TYR A 50 -7.30 6.21 -16.39
C TYR A 50 -6.20 5.42 -17.14
N TYR A 51 -5.21 4.90 -16.42
CA TYR A 51 -4.23 4.04 -17.03
C TYR A 51 -4.92 2.80 -17.63
N SER A 52 -4.58 2.48 -18.86
CA SER A 52 -5.15 1.34 -19.58
C SER A 52 -4.13 0.87 -20.61
N ASP A 53 -3.57 -0.30 -20.39
CA ASP A 53 -2.63 -0.94 -21.28
C ASP A 53 -2.89 -2.45 -21.32
N PRO A 54 -3.21 -3.03 -22.50
CA PRO A 54 -3.51 -4.45 -22.60
C PRO A 54 -2.29 -5.36 -22.35
N VAL A 55 -1.06 -4.87 -22.50
CA VAL A 55 0.16 -5.63 -22.20
C VAL A 55 0.33 -5.68 -20.69
N TYR A 56 0.10 -4.56 -20.00
CA TYR A 56 0.09 -4.50 -18.54
C TYR A 56 -0.96 -5.45 -17.96
N ASP A 57 -2.17 -5.40 -18.47
CA ASP A 57 -3.27 -6.27 -18.03
C ASP A 57 -2.93 -7.75 -18.21
N ASP A 58 -2.33 -8.11 -19.35
CA ASP A 58 -1.90 -9.49 -19.62
C ASP A 58 -0.82 -9.97 -18.64
N LEU A 59 0.14 -9.09 -18.30
CA LEU A 59 1.17 -9.39 -17.30
C LEU A 59 0.56 -9.71 -15.94
N ILE A 60 -0.34 -8.85 -15.46
CA ILE A 60 -0.88 -8.92 -14.09
C ILE A 60 -2.00 -9.97 -13.97
N LEU A 61 -2.93 -10.02 -14.92
CA LEU A 61 -4.13 -10.85 -14.82
C LEU A 61 -3.90 -12.29 -15.31
N TYR A 62 -2.97 -12.49 -16.25
CA TYR A 62 -2.87 -13.78 -16.92
C TYR A 62 -1.50 -14.44 -16.83
N LYS A 63 -0.41 -13.69 -16.98
CA LYS A 63 0.95 -14.26 -16.97
C LYS A 63 1.47 -14.48 -15.53
N ALA A 64 1.48 -13.45 -14.70
CA ALA A 64 2.00 -13.56 -13.35
C ALA A 64 1.29 -14.62 -12.49
N PRO A 65 -0.04 -14.80 -12.56
CA PRO A 65 -0.72 -15.88 -11.85
C PRO A 65 -0.39 -17.29 -12.34
N LYS A 66 0.13 -17.43 -13.57
CA LYS A 66 0.48 -18.72 -14.18
C LYS A 66 1.97 -19.02 -14.15
N ALA A 67 2.78 -18.11 -13.63
CA ALA A 67 4.22 -18.32 -13.52
C ALA A 67 4.52 -19.55 -12.66
N GLU A 68 5.41 -20.40 -13.16
CA GLU A 68 5.75 -21.69 -12.50
C GLU A 68 6.74 -21.50 -11.34
N THR A 69 7.52 -20.42 -11.39
CA THR A 69 8.51 -20.09 -10.38
C THR A 69 8.29 -18.69 -9.81
N ARG A 70 8.82 -18.48 -8.61
CA ARG A 70 8.82 -17.16 -7.98
C ARG A 70 9.64 -16.17 -8.80
N GLU A 71 10.76 -16.59 -9.30
CA GLU A 71 11.68 -15.77 -10.12
C GLU A 71 10.99 -15.29 -11.39
N GLU A 72 10.32 -16.17 -12.10
CA GLU A 72 9.53 -15.82 -13.27
C GLU A 72 8.42 -14.82 -12.93
N ARG A 73 7.68 -15.07 -11.87
CA ARG A 73 6.61 -14.18 -11.42
C ARG A 73 7.12 -12.77 -11.07
N TYR A 74 8.26 -12.69 -10.38
CA TYR A 74 8.86 -11.40 -10.05
C TYR A 74 9.42 -10.69 -11.28
N ALA A 75 9.92 -11.40 -12.29
CA ALA A 75 10.34 -10.80 -13.55
C ALA A 75 9.14 -10.14 -14.27
N LEU A 76 7.99 -10.80 -14.32
CA LEU A 76 6.77 -10.24 -14.89
C LEU A 76 6.27 -9.00 -14.11
N PHE A 77 6.37 -9.01 -12.79
CA PHE A 77 6.05 -7.84 -11.97
C PHE A 77 7.02 -6.68 -12.21
N THR A 78 8.30 -6.96 -12.40
CA THR A 78 9.30 -5.94 -12.72
C THR A 78 9.02 -5.32 -14.09
N GLU A 79 8.61 -6.12 -15.08
CA GLU A 79 8.18 -5.62 -16.38
C GLU A 79 6.98 -4.68 -16.26
N ALA A 80 5.95 -5.10 -15.54
CA ALA A 80 4.77 -4.27 -15.29
C ALA A 80 5.10 -2.97 -14.54
N GLU A 81 5.94 -3.04 -13.50
CA GLU A 81 6.40 -1.86 -12.77
C GLU A 81 7.19 -0.89 -13.67
N THR A 82 8.01 -1.43 -14.57
CA THR A 82 8.78 -0.63 -15.55
C THR A 82 7.82 0.15 -16.46
N MET A 83 6.77 -0.48 -16.96
CA MET A 83 5.75 0.20 -17.77
C MET A 83 5.11 1.36 -16.99
N LEU A 84 4.72 1.15 -15.72
CA LEU A 84 4.16 2.23 -14.89
C LEU A 84 5.16 3.38 -14.68
N MET A 85 6.44 3.07 -14.54
CA MET A 85 7.48 4.10 -14.35
C MET A 85 7.81 4.84 -15.64
N GLU A 86 7.66 4.23 -16.80
CA GLU A 86 7.88 4.88 -18.10
C GLU A 86 6.70 5.76 -18.50
N GLU A 87 5.46 5.30 -18.25
CA GLU A 87 4.25 6.03 -18.62
C GLU A 87 3.76 7.00 -17.54
N MET A 88 4.23 6.84 -16.30
CA MET A 88 4.00 7.74 -15.18
C MET A 88 2.52 8.04 -14.87
N PRO A 89 1.60 7.07 -14.84
CA PRO A 89 0.26 7.30 -14.33
C PRO A 89 0.25 7.67 -12.84
N ILE A 90 1.34 7.35 -12.15
CA ILE A 90 1.62 7.73 -10.77
C ILE A 90 3.04 8.27 -10.62
N ILE A 91 3.26 9.08 -9.60
CA ILE A 91 4.57 9.56 -9.16
C ILE A 91 4.84 8.99 -7.77
N PRO A 92 5.62 7.90 -7.63
CA PRO A 92 5.97 7.35 -6.33
C PRO A 92 6.82 8.34 -5.52
N ILE A 93 6.44 8.58 -4.27
CA ILE A 93 7.13 9.54 -3.41
C ILE A 93 7.90 8.83 -2.30
N TYR A 94 7.23 7.97 -1.55
CA TYR A 94 7.85 7.22 -0.45
C TYR A 94 6.97 6.05 -0.01
N THR A 95 7.60 5.12 0.70
CA THR A 95 6.90 4.04 1.41
C THR A 95 6.66 4.46 2.85
N TYR A 96 5.42 4.29 3.33
CA TYR A 96 5.07 4.57 4.72
C TYR A 96 5.78 3.60 5.67
N THR A 97 6.14 4.13 6.83
CA THR A 97 6.60 3.33 7.97
C THR A 97 5.67 3.54 9.16
N SER A 98 5.29 2.44 9.80
CA SER A 98 4.52 2.47 11.04
C SER A 98 5.38 2.90 12.22
N LYS A 99 4.83 3.71 13.10
CA LYS A 99 5.50 4.21 14.30
C LYS A 99 4.61 3.95 15.51
N HIS A 100 5.09 3.14 16.44
CA HIS A 100 4.38 2.79 17.64
C HIS A 100 5.12 3.26 18.88
N LEU A 101 4.44 3.99 19.75
CA LEU A 101 4.90 4.30 21.10
C LEU A 101 4.24 3.30 22.05
N ILE A 102 5.04 2.38 22.58
CA ILE A 102 4.55 1.30 23.44
C ILE A 102 5.06 1.52 24.85
N HIS A 103 4.13 1.64 25.81
CA HIS A 103 4.51 1.77 27.20
C HIS A 103 5.23 0.50 27.70
N PRO A 104 6.27 0.61 28.56
CA PRO A 104 7.06 -0.55 29.03
C PRO A 104 6.25 -1.65 29.73
N SER A 105 5.07 -1.32 30.27
CA SER A 105 4.16 -2.30 30.85
C SER A 105 3.43 -3.17 29.84
N VAL A 106 3.53 -2.87 28.54
CA VAL A 106 2.88 -3.64 27.48
C VAL A 106 3.91 -4.62 26.92
N GLU A 107 3.62 -5.90 27.03
CA GLU A 107 4.40 -6.99 26.45
C GLU A 107 3.60 -7.75 25.40
N GLY A 108 4.28 -8.43 24.48
CA GLY A 108 3.66 -9.28 23.47
C GLY A 108 3.02 -8.53 22.30
N LEU A 109 3.26 -7.22 22.18
CA LEU A 109 2.88 -6.47 21.00
C LEU A 109 4.05 -6.51 20.00
N HIS A 110 3.82 -7.18 18.87
CA HIS A 110 4.82 -7.35 17.82
C HIS A 110 4.38 -6.65 16.55
N SER A 111 5.28 -5.87 15.97
CA SER A 111 5.08 -5.33 14.62
C SER A 111 5.14 -6.43 13.56
N ASN A 112 4.42 -6.23 12.49
CA ASN A 112 4.47 -7.12 11.32
C ASN A 112 4.31 -6.30 10.03
N LEU A 113 4.53 -6.94 8.90
CA LEU A 113 4.56 -6.27 7.60
C LEU A 113 3.23 -5.60 7.22
N MET A 114 2.11 -6.12 7.73
CA MET A 114 0.77 -5.58 7.47
C MET A 114 0.32 -4.53 8.49
N ASP A 115 1.17 -4.20 9.46
CA ASP A 115 0.82 -3.33 10.60
C ASP A 115 -0.47 -3.75 11.35
N SER A 116 -0.80 -5.02 11.28
CA SER A 116 -1.96 -5.60 11.97
C SER A 116 -1.56 -6.06 13.37
N LEU A 117 -1.85 -5.24 14.37
CA LEU A 117 -1.48 -5.51 15.76
C LEU A 117 -2.38 -6.58 16.37
N ASN A 118 -1.84 -7.76 16.59
CA ASN A 118 -2.59 -8.87 17.19
C ASN A 118 -2.58 -8.76 18.72
N LEU A 119 -3.68 -8.26 19.27
CA LEU A 119 -3.84 -8.05 20.71
C LEU A 119 -3.96 -9.34 21.54
N LYS A 120 -4.14 -10.50 20.91
CA LYS A 120 -4.27 -11.80 21.58
C LYS A 120 -3.08 -12.13 22.48
N TYR A 121 -1.90 -11.66 22.13
CA TYR A 121 -0.66 -11.95 22.84
C TYR A 121 -0.22 -10.84 23.79
N VAL A 122 -0.98 -9.75 23.83
CA VAL A 122 -0.64 -8.58 24.65
C VAL A 122 -0.92 -8.87 26.13
N LYS A 123 0.04 -8.51 26.98
CA LYS A 123 -0.06 -8.59 28.43
C LYS A 123 0.31 -7.25 29.04
N LEU A 124 -0.39 -6.88 30.11
CA LEU A 124 -0.01 -5.75 30.95
C LEU A 124 0.78 -6.25 32.15
N VAL A 125 2.00 -5.79 32.32
CA VAL A 125 2.90 -6.13 33.42
C VAL A 125 2.91 -4.98 34.42
N PRO A 126 2.28 -5.12 35.60
CA PRO A 126 2.26 -4.07 36.62
C PRO A 126 3.66 -3.70 37.10
N GLY A 127 3.82 -2.44 37.51
CA GLY A 127 5.05 -1.94 38.11
C GLY A 127 6.16 -1.53 37.12
N ARG A 128 6.00 -1.77 35.82
CA ARG A 128 6.92 -1.22 34.81
C ARG A 128 6.55 0.22 34.51
N THR A 129 7.49 1.12 34.66
CA THR A 129 7.33 2.55 34.40
C THR A 129 8.29 3.01 33.31
N LEU A 130 8.01 4.17 32.73
CA LEU A 130 8.94 4.80 31.79
C LEU A 130 10.30 5.03 32.47
N PRO A 131 11.41 4.89 31.72
CA PRO A 131 12.73 5.34 32.17
C PRO A 131 12.68 6.79 32.66
N GLU A 132 13.48 7.12 33.66
CA GLU A 132 13.49 8.46 34.27
C GLU A 132 13.72 9.59 33.25
N ALA A 133 14.54 9.32 32.23
CA ALA A 133 14.82 10.25 31.12
C ALA A 133 13.60 10.55 30.21
N LEU A 134 12.50 9.78 30.35
CA LEU A 134 11.27 9.93 29.56
C LEU A 134 10.06 10.31 30.44
N ARG A 135 10.29 10.62 31.70
CA ARG A 135 9.30 11.16 32.63
C ARG A 135 9.42 12.68 32.66
#